data_94c28c2d9372097a2cb94680e4642052
#
_entry.id   94c28c2d9372097a2cb94680e4642052
#
_cell.length_a   1.000
_cell.length_b   1.000
_cell.length_c   1.000
_cell.angle_alpha   90.00
_cell.angle_beta   90.00
_cell.angle_gamma   90.00
#
_symmetry.space_group_name_H-M   'P 1'
#
loop_
_entity.id
_entity.type
_entity.pdbx_description
1 polymer ?
#
loop_
_entity_poly.entity_id
_entity_poly.type
_entity_poly.pdbx_seq_one_letter_code
_entity_poly.pdbx_strand_id
1 'polypeptide(L)'
;MKKVSIVILNWNGVGMLQHFLPKVVAYSQGEGVEVCVADNGSTDESVAWLKNNCPDVRLIILDKNYGFADGYNKALQQVEAEYVVLLNSDVEVTPRWLDFMLVYMDVHPEVAACQPKIRAERNKEYFEYAGAAGGYIDCYGYPFCRGRIFDVVEKDEGQYDTVRSIFWATGASLFIRLKDYWNVGGLDGRFFAHMEEIDLCWRLRSRGRGIVCIPQSVVYHVGAATLKKENPRKTFLNFRNNLLMLYKNLPEKELKKVLFVRGMLDWLAAFVFWLKGDGKNARAVLQARQEFKRIRSDFAVSRTKNLAKATGEPIPEKMGDSLLWKFHVECKRRFSLLSMRG
;
A
#
# COMPACT_ATOMS: atom_id res chain seq x y z
N MET A 1 14.36 8.59 -21.81
CA MET A 1 13.66 7.91 -20.69
C MET A 1 14.17 8.51 -19.39
N LYS A 2 13.30 8.88 -18.47
CA LYS A 2 13.69 9.39 -17.16
C LYS A 2 14.26 8.24 -16.29
N LYS A 3 15.16 8.57 -15.35
CA LYS A 3 15.62 7.59 -14.36
C LYS A 3 14.52 7.27 -13.34
N VAL A 4 13.89 8.34 -12.79
CA VAL A 4 12.78 8.23 -11.82
C VAL A 4 11.69 9.22 -12.16
N SER A 5 10.43 8.78 -12.15
CA SER A 5 9.26 9.66 -12.18
C SER A 5 8.47 9.51 -10.88
N ILE A 6 8.36 10.59 -10.12
CA ILE A 6 7.56 10.66 -8.89
C ILE A 6 6.15 11.06 -9.32
N VAL A 7 5.20 10.15 -9.15
CA VAL A 7 3.81 10.35 -9.58
C VAL A 7 2.92 10.52 -8.36
N ILE A 8 2.33 11.70 -8.24
CA ILE A 8 1.38 12.06 -7.18
C ILE A 8 -0.03 11.99 -7.77
N LEU A 9 -0.86 11.08 -7.29
CA LEU A 9 -2.26 11.01 -7.66
C LEU A 9 -3.09 11.98 -6.81
N ASN A 10 -3.72 12.95 -7.44
CA ASN A 10 -4.54 13.96 -6.77
C ASN A 10 -6.02 13.84 -7.12
N TRP A 11 -6.89 14.00 -6.13
CA TRP A 11 -8.33 14.19 -6.32
C TRP A 11 -8.90 15.11 -5.24
N ASN A 12 -9.32 16.31 -5.64
CA ASN A 12 -9.85 17.34 -4.75
C ASN A 12 -8.95 17.59 -3.54
N GLY A 13 -7.64 17.70 -3.79
CA GLY A 13 -6.61 17.80 -2.77
C GLY A 13 -5.77 19.07 -2.85
N VAL A 14 -6.31 20.20 -3.33
CA VAL A 14 -5.54 21.45 -3.51
C VAL A 14 -4.78 21.86 -2.26
N GLY A 15 -5.37 21.77 -1.07
CA GLY A 15 -4.71 22.10 0.18
C GLY A 15 -3.52 21.19 0.52
N MET A 16 -3.60 19.89 0.19
CA MET A 16 -2.48 18.96 0.37
C MET A 16 -1.36 19.26 -0.64
N LEU A 17 -1.70 19.52 -1.90
CA LEU A 17 -0.72 19.92 -2.90
C LEU A 17 0.01 21.21 -2.50
N GLN A 18 -0.72 22.23 -2.04
CA GLN A 18 -0.13 23.49 -1.58
C GLN A 18 0.86 23.30 -0.43
N HIS A 19 0.57 22.38 0.46
CA HIS A 19 1.39 22.12 1.64
C HIS A 19 2.61 21.25 1.37
N PHE A 20 2.45 20.16 0.61
CA PHE A 20 3.49 19.12 0.50
C PHE A 20 4.26 19.15 -0.83
N LEU A 21 3.63 19.50 -1.95
CA LEU A 21 4.28 19.47 -3.28
C LEU A 21 5.54 20.34 -3.37
N PRO A 22 5.62 21.55 -2.78
CA PRO A 22 6.84 22.35 -2.83
C PRO A 22 8.07 21.63 -2.25
N LYS A 23 7.90 20.87 -1.14
CA LYS A 23 8.98 20.07 -0.57
C LYS A 23 9.34 18.87 -1.45
N VAL A 24 8.35 18.22 -2.08
CA VAL A 24 8.62 17.12 -3.04
C VAL A 24 9.48 17.65 -4.18
N VAL A 25 9.12 18.79 -4.77
CA VAL A 25 9.90 19.41 -5.85
C VAL A 25 11.31 19.78 -5.37
N ALA A 26 11.43 20.43 -4.21
CA ALA A 26 12.71 20.90 -3.68
C ALA A 26 13.69 19.77 -3.32
N TYR A 27 13.18 18.66 -2.76
CA TYR A 27 14.01 17.54 -2.28
C TYR A 27 14.13 16.38 -3.26
N SER A 28 13.58 16.52 -4.47
CA SER A 28 13.64 15.50 -5.53
C SER A 28 14.36 16.04 -6.77
N GLN A 29 15.29 16.97 -6.58
CA GLN A 29 16.11 17.51 -7.68
C GLN A 29 17.17 16.47 -8.08
N GLY A 30 17.44 16.33 -9.37
CA GLY A 30 18.47 15.44 -9.89
C GLY A 30 18.34 15.20 -11.39
N GLU A 31 19.45 14.84 -12.02
CA GLU A 31 19.44 14.47 -13.44
C GLU A 31 18.56 13.23 -13.65
N GLY A 32 17.63 13.32 -14.57
CA GLY A 32 16.71 12.24 -14.90
C GLY A 32 15.54 12.05 -13.90
N VAL A 33 15.40 12.90 -12.87
CA VAL A 33 14.24 12.90 -11.98
C VAL A 33 13.14 13.80 -12.52
N GLU A 34 11.91 13.33 -12.46
CA GLU A 34 10.70 14.07 -12.85
C GLU A 34 9.68 14.03 -11.74
N VAL A 35 9.04 15.15 -11.42
CA VAL A 35 7.84 15.21 -10.57
C VAL A 35 6.62 15.38 -11.45
N CYS A 36 5.64 14.51 -11.26
CA CYS A 36 4.40 14.49 -12.02
C CYS A 36 3.22 14.48 -11.05
N VAL A 37 2.22 15.33 -11.29
CA VAL A 37 0.92 15.24 -10.62
C VAL A 37 -0.10 14.73 -11.64
N ALA A 38 -0.73 13.60 -11.31
CA ALA A 38 -1.85 13.04 -12.03
C ALA A 38 -3.16 13.48 -11.35
N ASP A 39 -3.82 14.45 -11.93
CA ASP A 39 -5.13 14.89 -11.46
C ASP A 39 -6.22 13.90 -11.90
N ASN A 40 -6.88 13.29 -10.95
CA ASN A 40 -7.85 12.22 -11.13
C ASN A 40 -9.29 12.75 -11.25
N GLY A 41 -9.47 13.78 -12.07
CA GLY A 41 -10.76 14.42 -12.32
C GLY A 41 -11.23 15.28 -11.15
N SER A 42 -10.36 16.14 -10.62
CA SER A 42 -10.72 17.07 -9.56
C SER A 42 -11.71 18.13 -10.03
N THR A 43 -12.54 18.57 -9.10
CA THR A 43 -13.52 19.65 -9.28
C THR A 43 -13.22 20.89 -8.44
N ASP A 44 -12.15 20.82 -7.63
CA ASP A 44 -11.62 21.94 -6.85
C ASP A 44 -10.57 22.72 -7.65
N GLU A 45 -9.90 23.67 -7.01
CA GLU A 45 -8.88 24.53 -7.62
C GLU A 45 -7.53 23.83 -7.90
N SER A 46 -7.43 22.50 -7.73
CA SER A 46 -6.17 21.75 -7.87
C SER A 46 -5.47 22.00 -9.20
N VAL A 47 -6.18 21.86 -10.31
CA VAL A 47 -5.60 22.01 -11.67
C VAL A 47 -5.20 23.45 -11.95
N ALA A 48 -6.04 24.42 -11.56
CA ALA A 48 -5.74 25.84 -11.73
C ALA A 48 -4.52 26.26 -10.92
N TRP A 49 -4.45 25.80 -9.65
CA TRP A 49 -3.32 26.08 -8.78
C TRP A 49 -2.00 25.51 -9.30
N LEU A 50 -2.00 24.25 -9.77
CA LEU A 50 -0.82 23.59 -10.36
C LEU A 50 -0.28 24.36 -11.56
N LYS A 51 -1.15 24.75 -12.51
CA LYS A 51 -0.74 25.50 -13.69
C LYS A 51 -0.13 26.85 -13.36
N ASN A 52 -0.64 27.52 -12.33
CA ASN A 52 -0.20 28.86 -11.96
C ASN A 52 1.05 28.87 -11.07
N ASN A 53 1.23 27.85 -10.21
CA ASN A 53 2.26 27.88 -9.16
C ASN A 53 3.37 26.83 -9.34
N CYS A 54 3.15 25.80 -10.17
CA CYS A 54 4.10 24.70 -10.36
C CYS A 54 4.30 24.38 -11.85
N PRO A 55 4.74 25.34 -12.69
CA PRO A 55 4.82 25.15 -14.14
C PRO A 55 5.82 24.05 -14.56
N ASP A 56 6.84 23.78 -13.74
CA ASP A 56 7.86 22.75 -13.99
C ASP A 56 7.39 21.34 -13.60
N VAL A 57 6.26 21.21 -12.90
CA VAL A 57 5.68 19.93 -12.53
C VAL A 57 4.84 19.42 -13.71
N ARG A 58 5.16 18.21 -14.18
CA ARG A 58 4.36 17.59 -15.22
C ARG A 58 2.94 17.31 -14.74
N LEU A 59 1.94 17.82 -15.45
CA LEU A 59 0.53 17.62 -15.14
C LEU A 59 -0.09 16.62 -16.13
N ILE A 60 -0.65 15.53 -15.58
CA ILE A 60 -1.49 14.57 -16.30
C ILE A 60 -2.93 14.79 -15.82
N ILE A 61 -3.86 15.05 -16.72
CA ILE A 61 -5.27 15.29 -16.39
C ILE A 61 -6.10 14.08 -16.84
N LEU A 62 -6.75 13.40 -15.90
CA LEU A 62 -7.71 12.34 -16.18
C LEU A 62 -9.13 12.94 -16.23
N ASP A 63 -9.99 12.36 -17.06
CA ASP A 63 -11.34 12.88 -17.33
C ASP A 63 -12.33 12.72 -16.16
N LYS A 64 -12.05 11.82 -15.22
CA LYS A 64 -12.88 11.55 -14.02
C LYS A 64 -12.08 10.87 -12.93
N ASN A 65 -12.68 10.71 -11.74
CA ASN A 65 -12.11 9.94 -10.65
C ASN A 65 -12.22 8.43 -10.93
N TYR A 66 -11.09 7.80 -11.22
CA TYR A 66 -10.93 6.35 -11.42
C TYR A 66 -10.61 5.57 -10.13
N GLY A 67 -10.62 6.23 -8.97
CA GLY A 67 -10.10 5.67 -7.73
C GLY A 67 -8.57 5.63 -7.70
N PHE A 68 -8.02 5.00 -6.69
CA PHE A 68 -6.56 4.94 -6.49
C PHE A 68 -5.89 4.02 -7.53
N ALA A 69 -6.36 2.79 -7.67
CA ALA A 69 -5.72 1.78 -8.49
C ALA A 69 -5.72 2.12 -9.99
N ASP A 70 -6.89 2.39 -10.59
CA ASP A 70 -6.97 2.74 -12.01
C ASP A 70 -6.47 4.15 -12.29
N GLY A 71 -6.56 5.07 -11.33
CA GLY A 71 -5.96 6.39 -11.43
C GLY A 71 -4.45 6.30 -11.67
N TYR A 72 -3.74 5.53 -10.83
CA TYR A 72 -2.30 5.28 -11.05
C TYR A 72 -2.02 4.51 -12.35
N ASN A 73 -2.80 3.46 -12.67
CA ASN A 73 -2.60 2.73 -13.93
C ASN A 73 -2.68 3.67 -15.14
N LYS A 74 -3.68 4.55 -15.19
CA LYS A 74 -3.84 5.51 -16.31
C LYS A 74 -2.75 6.57 -16.34
N ALA A 75 -2.30 7.04 -15.19
CA ALA A 75 -1.18 7.98 -15.11
C ALA A 75 0.12 7.33 -15.58
N LEU A 76 0.43 6.13 -15.09
CA LEU A 76 1.66 5.42 -15.43
C LEU A 76 1.74 4.94 -16.89
N GLN A 77 0.62 4.80 -17.60
CA GLN A 77 0.61 4.58 -19.05
C GLN A 77 1.20 5.75 -19.86
N GLN A 78 1.25 6.94 -19.25
CA GLN A 78 1.79 8.14 -19.86
C GLN A 78 3.21 8.47 -19.36
N VAL A 79 3.83 7.62 -18.56
CA VAL A 79 5.15 7.82 -17.93
C VAL A 79 6.18 6.90 -18.58
N GLU A 80 7.33 7.48 -18.95
CA GLU A 80 8.49 6.77 -19.49
C GLU A 80 9.69 6.94 -18.55
N ALA A 81 9.83 6.04 -17.59
CA ALA A 81 10.91 6.03 -16.61
C ALA A 81 11.39 4.60 -16.30
N GLU A 82 12.61 4.47 -15.80
CA GLU A 82 13.09 3.18 -15.29
C GLU A 82 12.38 2.81 -13.99
N TYR A 83 12.27 3.78 -13.08
CA TYR A 83 11.59 3.68 -11.82
C TYR A 83 10.43 4.66 -11.72
N VAL A 84 9.42 4.29 -10.97
CA VAL A 84 8.34 5.20 -10.57
C VAL A 84 8.17 5.18 -9.06
N VAL A 85 7.80 6.32 -8.51
CA VAL A 85 7.35 6.41 -7.12
C VAL A 85 5.87 6.76 -7.13
N LEU A 86 5.04 5.86 -6.62
CA LEU A 86 3.67 6.20 -6.28
C LEU A 86 3.73 6.94 -4.95
N LEU A 87 3.38 8.21 -4.94
CA LEU A 87 3.46 9.09 -3.77
C LEU A 87 2.10 9.72 -3.50
N ASN A 88 1.61 9.58 -2.26
CA ASN A 88 0.38 10.26 -1.87
C ASN A 88 0.59 11.78 -1.78
N SER A 89 -0.45 12.55 -2.05
CA SER A 89 -0.43 14.02 -1.99
C SER A 89 -0.28 14.58 -0.57
N ASP A 90 -0.45 13.76 0.48
CA ASP A 90 -0.33 14.09 1.89
C ASP A 90 0.95 13.54 2.55
N VAL A 91 2.01 13.38 1.74
CA VAL A 91 3.33 12.93 2.21
C VAL A 91 4.34 14.08 2.21
N GLU A 92 4.96 14.33 3.35
CA GLU A 92 6.13 15.19 3.49
C GLU A 92 7.40 14.36 3.29
N VAL A 93 8.17 14.67 2.26
CA VAL A 93 9.48 14.05 2.01
C VAL A 93 10.59 14.81 2.74
N THR A 94 11.71 14.13 3.02
CA THR A 94 12.88 14.72 3.66
C THR A 94 14.01 14.93 2.66
N PRO A 95 15.04 15.77 2.95
CA PRO A 95 16.20 15.90 2.08
C PRO A 95 16.85 14.54 1.77
N ARG A 96 17.19 14.30 0.51
CA ARG A 96 17.85 13.08 0.02
C ARG A 96 17.03 11.78 0.19
N TRP A 97 15.73 11.87 0.42
CA TRP A 97 14.85 10.71 0.63
C TRP A 97 14.88 9.70 -0.55
N LEU A 98 15.13 10.21 -1.76
CA LEU A 98 15.15 9.40 -2.98
C LEU A 98 16.50 8.69 -3.17
N ASP A 99 17.62 9.30 -2.73
CA ASP A 99 18.99 8.84 -3.01
C ASP A 99 19.24 7.41 -2.54
N PHE A 100 18.90 7.12 -1.28
CA PHE A 100 19.14 5.79 -0.70
C PHE A 100 18.35 4.69 -1.40
N MET A 101 17.10 5.00 -1.80
CA MET A 101 16.26 4.06 -2.53
C MET A 101 16.81 3.81 -3.93
N LEU A 102 17.21 4.87 -4.65
CA LEU A 102 17.76 4.77 -5.99
C LEU A 102 19.05 3.96 -6.01
N VAL A 103 20.01 4.31 -5.14
CA VAL A 103 21.29 3.59 -5.04
C VAL A 103 21.07 2.12 -4.71
N TYR A 104 20.19 1.81 -3.75
CA TYR A 104 19.90 0.42 -3.40
C TYR A 104 19.28 -0.35 -4.56
N MET A 105 18.30 0.23 -5.22
CA MET A 105 17.62 -0.42 -6.34
C MET A 105 18.56 -0.65 -7.53
N ASP A 106 19.48 0.28 -7.80
CA ASP A 106 20.43 0.14 -8.92
C ASP A 106 21.40 -1.04 -8.73
N VAL A 107 21.83 -1.33 -7.50
CA VAL A 107 22.77 -2.42 -7.21
C VAL A 107 22.05 -3.76 -6.88
N HIS A 108 20.73 -3.75 -6.73
CA HIS A 108 19.90 -4.93 -6.43
C HIS A 108 18.85 -5.19 -7.51
N PRO A 109 19.21 -5.75 -8.68
CA PRO A 109 18.29 -5.98 -9.80
C PRO A 109 17.20 -7.02 -9.49
N GLU A 110 17.39 -7.89 -8.49
CA GLU A 110 16.40 -8.86 -7.99
C GLU A 110 15.26 -8.18 -7.21
N VAL A 111 15.47 -6.96 -6.69
CA VAL A 111 14.46 -6.19 -5.97
C VAL A 111 13.60 -5.41 -6.97
N ALA A 112 12.29 -5.65 -6.92
CA ALA A 112 11.31 -4.97 -7.77
C ALA A 112 10.84 -3.64 -7.18
N ALA A 113 10.68 -3.58 -5.85
CA ALA A 113 10.13 -2.41 -5.19
C ALA A 113 10.75 -2.18 -3.81
N CYS A 114 10.67 -0.94 -3.35
CA CYS A 114 11.01 -0.59 -1.98
C CYS A 114 10.10 0.51 -1.44
N GLN A 115 10.15 0.71 -0.12
CA GLN A 115 9.55 1.86 0.54
C GLN A 115 10.54 2.51 1.50
N PRO A 116 10.41 3.81 1.79
CA PRO A 116 11.11 4.46 2.89
C PRO A 116 10.52 4.04 4.24
N LYS A 117 11.17 4.41 5.34
CA LYS A 117 10.55 4.45 6.66
C LYS A 117 9.47 5.53 6.68
N ILE A 118 8.26 5.18 7.10
CA ILE A 118 7.14 6.12 7.14
C ILE A 118 6.79 6.44 8.58
N ARG A 119 6.85 7.71 8.93
CA ARG A 119 6.51 8.24 10.24
C ARG A 119 5.25 9.10 10.15
N ALA A 120 4.56 9.23 11.27
CA ALA A 120 3.36 10.05 11.33
C ALA A 120 3.71 11.55 11.23
N GLU A 121 3.06 12.27 10.31
CA GLU A 121 3.32 13.72 10.15
C GLU A 121 2.94 14.50 11.40
N ARG A 122 1.81 14.17 12.02
CA ARG A 122 1.29 14.84 13.23
C ARG A 122 2.03 14.49 14.51
N ASN A 123 2.79 13.39 14.52
CA ASN A 123 3.62 12.97 15.64
C ASN A 123 4.87 12.27 15.12
N LYS A 124 5.86 13.06 14.74
CA LYS A 124 7.07 12.63 14.03
C LYS A 124 7.97 11.66 14.81
N GLU A 125 7.67 11.41 16.06
CA GLU A 125 8.38 10.40 16.88
C GLU A 125 7.79 8.99 16.72
N TYR A 126 6.60 8.85 16.12
CA TYR A 126 5.91 7.57 15.96
C TYR A 126 5.90 7.11 14.50
N PHE A 127 5.88 5.80 14.31
CA PHE A 127 5.61 5.24 12.99
C PHE A 127 4.22 5.64 12.50
N GLU A 128 4.04 5.65 11.19
CA GLU A 128 2.72 5.85 10.60
C GLU A 128 1.96 4.52 10.53
N TYR A 129 0.63 4.61 10.59
CA TYR A 129 -0.26 3.46 10.64
C TYR A 129 -0.20 2.56 9.37
N ALA A 130 -0.11 3.17 8.18
CA ALA A 130 -0.25 2.47 6.90
C ALA A 130 1.12 2.27 6.20
N GLY A 131 2.05 1.57 6.83
CA GLY A 131 3.32 1.25 6.21
C GLY A 131 4.50 1.18 7.17
N ALA A 132 4.59 2.10 8.13
CA ALA A 132 5.62 2.11 9.16
C ALA A 132 7.04 1.82 8.61
N ALA A 133 7.72 0.80 9.09
CA ALA A 133 9.02 0.33 8.58
C ALA A 133 8.90 -0.96 7.73
N GLY A 134 7.81 -1.06 6.94
CA GLY A 134 7.55 -2.16 6.02
C GLY A 134 6.45 -3.12 6.46
N GLY A 135 5.75 -3.67 5.50
CA GLY A 135 4.57 -4.48 5.67
C GLY A 135 4.80 -5.99 5.61
N TYR A 136 4.04 -6.71 6.40
CA TYR A 136 3.97 -8.18 6.49
C TYR A 136 2.52 -8.64 6.43
N ILE A 137 2.30 -9.93 6.28
CA ILE A 137 0.97 -10.53 6.26
C ILE A 137 0.97 -11.84 7.06
N ASP A 138 -0.11 -12.13 7.78
CA ASP A 138 -0.25 -13.40 8.49
C ASP A 138 -0.84 -14.51 7.62
N CYS A 139 -0.96 -15.72 8.15
CA CYS A 139 -1.49 -16.90 7.45
C CYS A 139 -2.96 -16.76 7.03
N TYR A 140 -3.71 -15.83 7.63
CA TYR A 140 -5.11 -15.54 7.29
C TYR A 140 -5.28 -14.25 6.48
N GLY A 141 -4.17 -13.62 6.08
CA GLY A 141 -4.19 -12.42 5.24
C GLY A 141 -4.41 -11.12 6.00
N TYR A 142 -4.19 -11.07 7.30
CA TYR A 142 -4.20 -9.81 8.06
C TYR A 142 -2.87 -9.08 7.87
N PRO A 143 -2.88 -7.86 7.29
CA PRO A 143 -1.67 -7.07 7.11
C PRO A 143 -1.26 -6.39 8.42
N PHE A 144 0.04 -6.36 8.67
CA PHE A 144 0.66 -5.64 9.78
C PHE A 144 1.99 -5.05 9.34
N CYS A 145 2.59 -4.20 10.16
CA CYS A 145 3.83 -3.53 9.82
C CYS A 145 4.88 -3.69 10.92
N ARG A 146 6.10 -3.62 10.53
CA ARG A 146 7.25 -3.44 11.39
C ARG A 146 7.17 -2.04 12.00
N GLY A 147 6.71 -1.96 13.26
CA GLY A 147 6.35 -0.72 13.97
C GLY A 147 4.85 -0.51 14.19
N ARG A 148 3.97 -1.43 13.71
CA ARG A 148 2.54 -1.33 13.96
C ARG A 148 1.83 -2.68 13.87
N ILE A 149 1.08 -3.03 14.92
CA ILE A 149 0.15 -4.18 14.93
C ILE A 149 -1.24 -3.69 15.34
N PHE A 150 -2.23 -3.83 14.46
CA PHE A 150 -3.58 -3.26 14.63
C PHE A 150 -3.51 -1.77 15.02
N ASP A 151 -4.04 -1.42 16.18
CA ASP A 151 -4.08 -0.04 16.68
C ASP A 151 -2.85 0.37 17.50
N VAL A 152 -1.95 -0.57 17.77
CA VAL A 152 -0.71 -0.31 18.53
C VAL A 152 0.37 0.14 17.55
N VAL A 153 0.70 1.42 17.61
CA VAL A 153 1.78 2.04 16.84
C VAL A 153 2.95 2.26 17.78
N GLU A 154 4.14 1.89 17.35
CA GLU A 154 5.37 2.02 18.13
C GLU A 154 6.01 3.39 17.92
N LYS A 155 6.71 3.89 18.96
CA LYS A 155 7.64 5.01 18.83
C LYS A 155 8.86 4.53 18.04
N ASP A 156 9.38 5.39 17.14
CA ASP A 156 10.63 5.13 16.41
C ASP A 156 11.82 5.52 17.29
N GLU A 157 12.45 4.53 17.85
CA GLU A 157 13.66 4.64 18.69
C GLU A 157 14.91 4.09 17.94
N GLY A 158 14.84 3.98 16.62
CA GLY A 158 15.90 3.39 15.79
C GLY A 158 15.88 1.86 15.74
N GLN A 159 14.93 1.22 16.38
CA GLN A 159 14.83 -0.25 16.47
C GLN A 159 14.64 -0.94 15.10
N TYR A 160 14.27 -0.17 14.07
CA TYR A 160 14.03 -0.67 12.72
C TYR A 160 14.87 0.04 11.64
N ASP A 161 16.08 0.49 11.96
CA ASP A 161 16.97 1.25 11.05
C ASP A 161 17.83 0.37 10.13
N THR A 162 17.53 -0.91 10.05
CA THR A 162 18.18 -1.83 9.11
C THR A 162 17.30 -2.10 7.89
N VAL A 163 17.93 -2.12 6.71
CA VAL A 163 17.25 -2.57 5.47
C VAL A 163 16.71 -3.99 5.70
N ARG A 164 15.45 -4.20 5.36
CA ARG A 164 14.79 -5.48 5.58
C ARG A 164 13.88 -5.86 4.43
N SER A 165 13.90 -7.14 4.07
CA SER A 165 12.91 -7.71 3.16
C SER A 165 11.52 -7.66 3.79
N ILE A 166 10.52 -7.27 3.01
CA ILE A 166 9.14 -7.08 3.44
C ILE A 166 8.18 -7.76 2.47
N PHE A 167 6.97 -8.07 2.95
CA PHE A 167 5.95 -8.66 2.08
C PHE A 167 5.29 -7.62 1.19
N TRP A 168 5.00 -6.44 1.71
CA TRP A 168 4.37 -5.35 0.96
C TRP A 168 4.93 -3.98 1.35
N ALA A 169 5.01 -3.13 0.35
CA ALA A 169 5.31 -1.71 0.47
C ALA A 169 4.01 -0.91 0.34
N THR A 170 3.90 0.18 1.10
CA THR A 170 2.68 0.98 1.15
C THR A 170 2.50 1.85 -0.09
N GLY A 171 1.25 2.01 -0.54
CA GLY A 171 0.90 2.95 -1.60
C GLY A 171 1.12 4.42 -1.24
N ALA A 172 1.39 4.76 0.03
CA ALA A 172 1.72 6.14 0.42
C ALA A 172 3.07 6.61 -0.15
N SER A 173 4.05 5.68 -0.28
CA SER A 173 5.36 5.93 -0.92
C SER A 173 5.94 4.60 -1.42
N LEU A 174 5.50 4.17 -2.59
CA LEU A 174 5.97 2.94 -3.23
C LEU A 174 6.94 3.28 -4.36
N PHE A 175 8.22 2.98 -4.18
CA PHE A 175 9.23 3.05 -5.22
C PHE A 175 9.30 1.69 -5.94
N ILE A 176 9.14 1.65 -7.26
CA ILE A 176 9.04 0.40 -8.02
C ILE A 176 9.66 0.52 -9.41
N ARG A 177 10.28 -0.57 -9.90
CA ARG A 177 10.67 -0.66 -11.32
C ARG A 177 9.41 -0.67 -12.18
N LEU A 178 9.29 0.27 -13.11
CA LEU A 178 8.11 0.37 -13.97
C LEU A 178 7.89 -0.91 -14.80
N LYS A 179 8.96 -1.55 -15.23
CA LYS A 179 8.91 -2.86 -15.93
C LYS A 179 8.27 -3.94 -15.06
N ASP A 180 8.65 -4.03 -13.78
CA ASP A 180 8.09 -5.03 -12.85
C ASP A 180 6.62 -4.73 -12.52
N TYR A 181 6.26 -3.45 -12.37
CA TYR A 181 4.88 -3.01 -12.20
C TYR A 181 3.97 -3.57 -13.32
N TRP A 182 4.37 -3.35 -14.58
CA TRP A 182 3.60 -3.82 -15.74
C TRP A 182 3.68 -5.33 -15.95
N ASN A 183 4.80 -5.97 -15.64
CA ASN A 183 4.95 -7.43 -15.75
C ASN A 183 3.97 -8.19 -14.87
N VAL A 184 3.60 -7.62 -13.71
CA VAL A 184 2.57 -8.21 -12.85
C VAL A 184 1.16 -7.72 -13.18
N GLY A 185 1.01 -6.76 -14.10
CA GLY A 185 -0.27 -6.25 -14.61
C GLY A 185 -0.78 -5.01 -13.87
N GLY A 186 0.10 -4.24 -13.22
CA GLY A 186 -0.25 -3.03 -12.50
C GLY A 186 -1.11 -3.26 -11.25
N LEU A 187 -1.72 -2.21 -10.74
CA LEU A 187 -2.74 -2.30 -9.69
C LEU A 187 -4.05 -2.87 -10.27
N ASP A 188 -4.81 -3.63 -9.50
CA ASP A 188 -6.09 -4.15 -9.96
C ASP A 188 -7.20 -3.14 -9.68
N GLY A 189 -7.66 -2.43 -10.70
CA GLY A 189 -8.66 -1.35 -10.60
C GLY A 189 -9.98 -1.76 -9.94
N ARG A 190 -10.30 -3.06 -9.95
CA ARG A 190 -11.52 -3.57 -9.30
C ARG A 190 -11.49 -3.45 -7.77
N PHE A 191 -10.31 -3.24 -7.18
CA PHE A 191 -10.20 -2.91 -5.75
C PHE A 191 -10.69 -1.49 -5.45
N PHE A 192 -10.53 -0.57 -6.38
CA PHE A 192 -10.82 0.86 -6.24
C PHE A 192 -9.87 1.57 -5.27
N ALA A 193 -9.81 1.15 -4.00
CA ALA A 193 -8.89 1.61 -2.97
C ALA A 193 -8.80 0.56 -1.84
N HIS A 194 -7.65 0.50 -1.17
CA HIS A 194 -7.24 -0.43 -0.11
C HIS A 194 -6.98 -1.86 -0.60
N MET A 195 -5.84 -2.41 -0.19
CA MET A 195 -5.31 -3.75 -0.50
C MET A 195 -4.77 -3.92 -1.93
N GLU A 196 -4.92 -2.96 -2.84
CA GLU A 196 -4.41 -3.03 -4.22
C GLU A 196 -2.88 -3.07 -4.26
N GLU A 197 -2.22 -2.31 -3.40
CA GLU A 197 -0.76 -2.32 -3.26
C GLU A 197 -0.24 -3.61 -2.63
N ILE A 198 -0.98 -4.16 -1.67
CA ILE A 198 -0.64 -5.45 -1.05
C ILE A 198 -0.82 -6.60 -2.05
N ASP A 199 -1.88 -6.55 -2.86
CA ASP A 199 -2.09 -7.49 -3.96
C ASP A 199 -0.99 -7.39 -5.03
N LEU A 200 -0.58 -6.19 -5.41
CA LEU A 200 0.55 -5.97 -6.32
C LEU A 200 1.83 -6.60 -5.76
N CYS A 201 2.15 -6.30 -4.50
CA CYS A 201 3.30 -6.82 -3.80
C CYS A 201 3.26 -8.34 -3.68
N TRP A 202 2.11 -8.94 -3.39
CA TRP A 202 1.96 -10.39 -3.37
C TRP A 202 2.30 -11.01 -4.73
N ARG A 203 1.80 -10.41 -5.82
CA ARG A 203 2.11 -10.90 -7.19
C ARG A 203 3.60 -10.79 -7.52
N LEU A 204 4.30 -9.75 -7.06
CA LEU A 204 5.75 -9.61 -7.20
C LEU A 204 6.47 -10.70 -6.38
N ARG A 205 6.14 -10.82 -5.09
CA ARG A 205 6.76 -11.81 -4.19
C ARG A 205 6.56 -13.24 -4.67
N SER A 206 5.35 -13.58 -5.12
CA SER A 206 5.07 -14.94 -5.65
C SER A 206 5.84 -15.28 -6.92
N ARG A 207 6.38 -14.28 -7.61
CA ARG A 207 7.25 -14.45 -8.79
C ARG A 207 8.74 -14.34 -8.47
N GLY A 208 9.12 -14.43 -7.19
CA GLY A 208 10.50 -14.39 -6.73
C GLY A 208 11.13 -13.00 -6.71
N ARG A 209 10.33 -11.92 -6.91
CA ARG A 209 10.86 -10.55 -6.87
C ARG A 209 10.97 -10.04 -5.43
N GLY A 210 12.10 -9.40 -5.09
CA GLY A 210 12.35 -8.79 -3.79
C GLY A 210 11.53 -7.52 -3.58
N ILE A 211 11.14 -7.27 -2.32
CA ILE A 211 10.59 -5.99 -1.86
C ILE A 211 11.28 -5.67 -0.54
N VAL A 212 11.73 -4.42 -0.34
CA VAL A 212 12.49 -4.02 0.84
C VAL A 212 12.00 -2.72 1.45
N CYS A 213 12.21 -2.55 2.75
CA CYS A 213 12.15 -1.25 3.41
C CYS A 213 13.55 -0.71 3.58
N ILE A 214 13.77 0.55 3.18
CA ILE A 214 15.06 1.26 3.25
C ILE A 214 14.91 2.40 4.26
N PRO A 215 15.24 2.17 5.54
CA PRO A 215 14.94 3.10 6.62
C PRO A 215 15.86 4.35 6.64
N GLN A 216 16.95 4.37 5.86
CA GLN A 216 17.76 5.56 5.65
C GLN A 216 16.99 6.65 4.88
N SER A 217 16.02 6.26 4.10
CA SER A 217 15.03 7.13 3.51
C SER A 217 13.85 7.28 4.47
N VAL A 218 13.47 8.51 4.80
CA VAL A 218 12.37 8.80 5.74
C VAL A 218 11.39 9.75 5.09
N VAL A 219 10.10 9.45 5.25
CA VAL A 219 9.02 10.37 4.88
C VAL A 219 7.98 10.43 6.01
N TYR A 220 7.20 11.51 6.04
CA TYR A 220 6.11 11.70 6.99
C TYR A 220 4.78 11.70 6.25
N HIS A 221 3.82 10.95 6.75
CA HIS A 221 2.50 10.81 6.11
C HIS A 221 1.40 11.26 7.07
N VAL A 222 0.47 12.10 6.59
CA VAL A 222 -0.64 12.57 7.40
C VAL A 222 -1.56 11.41 7.78
N GLY A 223 -1.81 10.52 6.83
CA GLY A 223 -2.67 9.36 7.00
C GLY A 223 -4.14 9.72 7.26
N ALA A 224 -5.05 8.89 6.77
CA ALA A 224 -6.50 9.05 6.93
C ALA A 224 -7.08 10.42 6.47
N ALA A 225 -6.35 11.16 5.61
CA ALA A 225 -6.84 12.43 5.06
C ALA A 225 -8.11 12.25 4.23
N THR A 226 -8.22 11.11 3.53
CA THR A 226 -9.34 10.85 2.61
C THR A 226 -10.54 10.15 3.28
N LEU A 227 -10.31 9.26 4.24
CA LEU A 227 -11.37 8.51 4.94
C LEU A 227 -11.04 8.35 6.42
N LYS A 228 -11.91 8.87 7.30
CA LYS A 228 -11.79 8.69 8.76
C LYS A 228 -11.78 7.19 9.12
N LYS A 229 -11.11 6.82 10.21
CA LYS A 229 -10.95 5.42 10.67
C LYS A 229 -12.27 4.67 10.83
N GLU A 230 -13.34 5.36 11.19
CA GLU A 230 -14.68 4.84 11.48
C GLU A 230 -15.63 4.84 10.27
N ASN A 231 -15.14 5.06 9.05
CA ASN A 231 -15.99 5.12 7.87
C ASN A 231 -16.42 3.71 7.43
N PRO A 232 -17.74 3.39 7.40
CA PRO A 232 -18.22 2.07 6.99
C PRO A 232 -17.81 1.66 5.57
N ARG A 233 -17.63 2.62 4.66
CA ARG A 233 -17.13 2.35 3.30
C ARG A 233 -15.69 1.85 3.34
N LYS A 234 -14.85 2.41 4.21
CA LYS A 234 -13.47 1.93 4.42
C LYS A 234 -13.46 0.51 4.97
N THR A 235 -14.30 0.23 5.98
CA THR A 235 -14.46 -1.11 6.54
C THR A 235 -14.91 -2.09 5.45
N PHE A 236 -15.93 -1.75 4.67
CA PHE A 236 -16.42 -2.57 3.56
C PHE A 236 -15.31 -2.89 2.57
N LEU A 237 -14.56 -1.88 2.09
CA LEU A 237 -13.47 -2.06 1.13
C LEU A 237 -12.36 -2.94 1.70
N ASN A 238 -11.93 -2.70 2.93
CA ASN A 238 -10.88 -3.48 3.58
C ASN A 238 -11.26 -4.97 3.67
N PHE A 239 -12.47 -5.30 4.12
CA PHE A 239 -12.90 -6.69 4.24
C PHE A 239 -13.11 -7.36 2.88
N ARG A 240 -13.80 -6.68 1.94
CA ARG A 240 -14.04 -7.20 0.59
C ARG A 240 -12.74 -7.44 -0.17
N ASN A 241 -11.89 -6.43 -0.21
CA ASN A 241 -10.66 -6.45 -0.98
C ASN A 241 -9.64 -7.45 -0.41
N ASN A 242 -9.57 -7.56 0.91
CA ASN A 242 -8.73 -8.57 1.55
C ASN A 242 -9.16 -10.00 1.16
N LEU A 243 -10.45 -10.31 1.15
CA LEU A 243 -10.95 -11.60 0.69
C LEU A 243 -10.68 -11.85 -0.81
N LEU A 244 -10.80 -10.82 -1.65
CA LEU A 244 -10.48 -10.90 -3.08
C LEU A 244 -8.97 -11.11 -3.31
N MET A 245 -8.13 -10.41 -2.56
CA MET A 245 -6.68 -10.59 -2.57
C MET A 245 -6.28 -12.03 -2.19
N LEU A 246 -6.86 -12.58 -1.12
CA LEU A 246 -6.68 -13.98 -0.73
C LEU A 246 -7.10 -14.94 -1.84
N TYR A 247 -8.29 -14.72 -2.41
CA TYR A 247 -8.79 -15.54 -3.53
C TYR A 247 -7.86 -15.50 -4.74
N LYS A 248 -7.33 -14.33 -5.09
CA LYS A 248 -6.45 -14.15 -6.26
C LYS A 248 -5.10 -14.85 -6.11
N ASN A 249 -4.54 -14.90 -4.89
CA ASN A 249 -3.12 -15.19 -4.71
C ASN A 249 -2.84 -16.47 -3.91
N LEU A 250 -3.78 -16.97 -3.08
CA LEU A 250 -3.55 -18.20 -2.32
C LEU A 250 -3.60 -19.45 -3.21
N PRO A 251 -2.66 -20.40 -3.02
CA PRO A 251 -2.75 -21.73 -3.62
C PRO A 251 -4.07 -22.43 -3.28
N GLU A 252 -4.55 -23.29 -4.18
CA GLU A 252 -5.85 -23.99 -4.00
C GLU A 252 -5.92 -24.79 -2.71
N LYS A 253 -4.83 -25.46 -2.34
CA LYS A 253 -4.73 -26.25 -1.11
C LYS A 253 -4.92 -25.46 0.18
N GLU A 254 -4.61 -24.14 0.17
CA GLU A 254 -4.72 -23.25 1.33
C GLU A 254 -6.05 -22.49 1.34
N LEU A 255 -6.57 -22.14 0.13
CA LEU A 255 -7.67 -21.21 -0.04
C LEU A 255 -8.92 -21.59 0.73
N LYS A 256 -9.36 -22.85 0.63
CA LYS A 256 -10.61 -23.34 1.28
C LYS A 256 -10.51 -23.19 2.80
N LYS A 257 -9.40 -23.63 3.40
CA LYS A 257 -9.15 -23.53 4.84
C LYS A 257 -9.12 -22.06 5.29
N VAL A 258 -8.35 -21.22 4.60
CA VAL A 258 -8.22 -19.81 4.94
C VAL A 258 -9.56 -19.08 4.84
N LEU A 259 -10.32 -19.27 3.76
CA LEU A 259 -11.62 -18.62 3.61
C LEU A 259 -12.67 -19.11 4.63
N PHE A 260 -12.58 -20.36 5.07
CA PHE A 260 -13.43 -20.88 6.16
C PHE A 260 -13.11 -20.19 7.49
N VAL A 261 -11.83 -20.16 7.90
CA VAL A 261 -11.42 -19.46 9.13
C VAL A 261 -11.73 -17.97 9.08
N ARG A 262 -11.43 -17.30 7.94
CA ARG A 262 -11.83 -15.91 7.72
C ARG A 262 -13.34 -15.73 7.83
N GLY A 263 -14.12 -16.72 7.44
CA GLY A 263 -15.56 -16.73 7.65
C GLY A 263 -15.91 -16.51 9.13
N MET A 264 -15.38 -17.33 10.00
CA MET A 264 -15.62 -17.23 11.45
C MET A 264 -15.09 -15.90 12.03
N LEU A 265 -13.87 -15.50 11.66
CA LEU A 265 -13.25 -14.27 12.17
C LEU A 265 -13.99 -13.01 11.72
N ASP A 266 -14.48 -12.95 10.48
CA ASP A 266 -15.22 -11.81 9.98
C ASP A 266 -16.62 -11.71 10.66
N TRP A 267 -17.28 -12.85 10.94
CA TRP A 267 -18.51 -12.86 11.74
C TRP A 267 -18.26 -12.37 13.17
N LEU A 268 -17.16 -12.81 13.78
CA LEU A 268 -16.73 -12.33 15.11
C LEU A 268 -16.47 -10.81 15.08
N ALA A 269 -15.79 -10.30 14.05
CA ALA A 269 -15.57 -8.86 13.90
C ALA A 269 -16.88 -8.08 13.77
N ALA A 270 -17.83 -8.56 12.97
CA ALA A 270 -19.15 -7.94 12.85
C ALA A 270 -19.90 -7.93 14.19
N PHE A 271 -19.85 -9.02 14.95
CA PHE A 271 -20.44 -9.12 16.29
C PHE A 271 -19.81 -8.14 17.28
N VAL A 272 -18.47 -8.02 17.28
CA VAL A 272 -17.74 -7.06 18.13
C VAL A 272 -18.12 -5.61 17.78
N PHE A 273 -18.22 -5.26 16.48
CA PHE A 273 -18.74 -3.93 16.09
C PHE A 273 -20.14 -3.70 16.61
N TRP A 274 -21.03 -4.68 16.48
CA TRP A 274 -22.40 -4.58 16.97
C TRP A 274 -22.47 -4.39 18.50
N LEU A 275 -21.69 -5.14 19.27
CA LEU A 275 -21.60 -5.00 20.74
C LEU A 275 -21.09 -3.60 21.16
N LYS A 276 -20.22 -2.98 20.35
CA LYS A 276 -19.73 -1.61 20.57
C LYS A 276 -20.72 -0.52 20.13
N GLY A 277 -21.92 -0.88 19.67
CA GLY A 277 -22.93 0.05 19.16
C GLY A 277 -22.67 0.53 17.72
N ASP A 278 -21.64 0.02 17.05
CA ASP A 278 -21.28 0.41 15.68
C ASP A 278 -21.93 -0.53 14.65
N GLY A 279 -23.24 -0.49 14.59
CA GLY A 279 -24.03 -1.30 13.66
C GLY A 279 -23.77 -1.01 12.19
N LYS A 280 -23.26 0.19 11.85
CA LYS A 280 -22.89 0.55 10.47
C LYS A 280 -21.67 -0.24 10.00
N ASN A 281 -20.62 -0.32 10.81
CA ASN A 281 -19.44 -1.12 10.51
C ASN A 281 -19.73 -2.64 10.58
N ALA A 282 -20.55 -3.09 11.53
CA ALA A 282 -21.03 -4.48 11.57
C ALA A 282 -21.69 -4.89 10.23
N ARG A 283 -22.62 -4.07 9.74
CA ARG A 283 -23.28 -4.28 8.44
C ARG A 283 -22.30 -4.24 7.29
N ALA A 284 -21.33 -3.33 7.30
CA ALA A 284 -20.30 -3.20 6.26
C ALA A 284 -19.47 -4.48 6.11
N VAL A 285 -19.09 -5.15 7.22
CA VAL A 285 -18.40 -6.44 7.18
C VAL A 285 -19.23 -7.52 6.51
N LEU A 286 -20.52 -7.63 6.86
CA LEU A 286 -21.43 -8.63 6.28
C LEU A 286 -21.66 -8.38 4.78
N GLN A 287 -21.86 -7.12 4.39
CA GLN A 287 -21.99 -6.71 2.99
C GLN A 287 -20.72 -7.01 2.19
N ALA A 288 -19.54 -6.79 2.77
CA ALA A 288 -18.27 -7.10 2.14
C ALA A 288 -18.16 -8.61 1.80
N ARG A 289 -18.60 -9.48 2.69
CA ARG A 289 -18.61 -10.93 2.46
C ARG A 289 -19.64 -11.35 1.40
N GLN A 290 -20.83 -10.74 1.40
CA GLN A 290 -21.82 -10.99 0.36
C GLN A 290 -21.29 -10.57 -1.01
N GLU A 291 -20.71 -9.37 -1.10
CA GLU A 291 -20.15 -8.85 -2.33
C GLU A 291 -18.97 -9.72 -2.82
N PHE A 292 -18.06 -10.12 -1.93
CA PHE A 292 -17.00 -11.07 -2.27
C PHE A 292 -17.54 -12.35 -2.90
N LYS A 293 -18.60 -12.96 -2.33
CA LYS A 293 -19.22 -14.17 -2.89
C LYS A 293 -19.80 -13.90 -4.28
N ARG A 294 -20.37 -12.73 -4.51
CA ARG A 294 -21.01 -12.33 -5.76
C ARG A 294 -20.01 -12.12 -6.89
N ILE A 295 -18.89 -11.43 -6.60
CA ILE A 295 -17.95 -10.97 -7.64
C ILE A 295 -16.67 -11.78 -7.75
N ARG A 296 -16.40 -12.75 -6.85
CA ARG A 296 -15.12 -13.49 -6.87
C ARG A 296 -14.87 -14.24 -8.18
N SER A 297 -15.92 -14.68 -8.88
CA SER A 297 -15.81 -15.30 -10.20
C SER A 297 -15.15 -14.40 -11.24
N ASP A 298 -15.35 -13.09 -11.16
CA ASP A 298 -14.77 -12.11 -12.08
C ASP A 298 -13.24 -12.03 -11.95
N PHE A 299 -12.71 -12.54 -10.84
CA PHE A 299 -11.27 -12.62 -10.55
C PHE A 299 -10.64 -13.98 -10.94
N ALA A 300 -11.43 -14.94 -11.43
CA ALA A 300 -10.95 -16.31 -11.72
C ALA A 300 -9.80 -16.31 -12.75
N VAL A 301 -9.91 -15.53 -13.82
CA VAL A 301 -8.86 -15.40 -14.84
C VAL A 301 -7.58 -14.81 -14.23
N SER A 302 -7.70 -13.78 -13.40
CA SER A 302 -6.56 -13.18 -12.68
C SER A 302 -5.90 -14.18 -11.75
N ARG A 303 -6.70 -14.96 -10.99
CA ARG A 303 -6.23 -16.05 -10.15
C ARG A 303 -5.41 -17.07 -10.93
N THR A 304 -5.98 -17.63 -12.02
CA THR A 304 -5.29 -18.61 -12.85
C THR A 304 -3.95 -18.07 -13.35
N LYS A 305 -3.92 -16.83 -13.86
CA LYS A 305 -2.68 -16.18 -14.32
C LYS A 305 -1.66 -16.00 -13.21
N ASN A 306 -2.10 -15.58 -12.01
CA ASN A 306 -1.19 -15.36 -10.88
C ASN A 306 -0.56 -16.69 -10.41
N LEU A 307 -1.38 -17.71 -10.23
CA LEU A 307 -0.90 -19.03 -9.78
C LEU A 307 0.02 -19.71 -10.81
N ALA A 308 -0.28 -19.59 -12.10
CA ALA A 308 0.55 -20.13 -13.17
C ALA A 308 1.95 -19.45 -13.26
N LYS A 309 2.07 -18.21 -12.81
CA LYS A 309 3.33 -17.46 -12.82
C LYS A 309 4.06 -17.46 -11.47
N ALA A 310 3.47 -18.05 -10.44
CA ALA A 310 4.11 -18.19 -9.13
C ALA A 310 5.23 -19.24 -9.19
N THR A 311 6.35 -18.96 -8.51
CA THR A 311 7.47 -19.92 -8.42
C THR A 311 7.14 -21.14 -7.55
N GLY A 312 6.15 -21.01 -6.68
CA GLY A 312 5.81 -22.04 -5.68
C GLY A 312 6.67 -21.99 -4.42
N GLU A 313 7.70 -21.16 -4.41
CA GLU A 313 8.58 -21.01 -3.26
C GLU A 313 7.88 -20.30 -2.10
N PRO A 314 8.21 -20.66 -0.85
CA PRO A 314 7.71 -19.96 0.32
C PRO A 314 8.12 -18.47 0.30
N ILE A 315 7.22 -17.61 0.76
CA ILE A 315 7.53 -16.19 0.96
C ILE A 315 7.83 -15.99 2.44
N PRO A 316 9.10 -15.73 2.82
CA PRO A 316 9.52 -15.68 4.23
C PRO A 316 8.79 -14.61 5.05
N GLU A 317 8.38 -13.51 4.41
CA GLU A 317 7.69 -12.39 5.06
C GLU A 317 6.18 -12.63 5.26
N LYS A 318 5.66 -13.78 4.83
CA LYS A 318 4.33 -14.27 5.21
C LYS A 318 4.44 -15.05 6.51
N MET A 319 3.92 -14.49 7.61
CA MET A 319 3.92 -15.13 8.92
C MET A 319 3.02 -16.38 8.90
N GLY A 320 3.54 -17.51 9.36
CA GLY A 320 2.82 -18.79 9.40
C GLY A 320 1.75 -18.90 10.49
N ASP A 321 1.83 -18.02 11.50
CA ASP A 321 0.93 -17.96 12.65
C ASP A 321 -0.19 -16.95 12.45
N SER A 322 -1.23 -17.03 13.28
CA SER A 322 -2.32 -16.04 13.33
C SER A 322 -1.89 -14.79 14.09
N LEU A 323 -1.94 -13.63 13.45
CA LEU A 323 -1.68 -12.34 14.11
C LEU A 323 -2.69 -12.05 15.21
N LEU A 324 -3.97 -12.37 15.00
CA LEU A 324 -5.02 -12.21 16.01
C LEU A 324 -4.73 -13.02 17.27
N TRP A 325 -4.25 -14.26 17.11
CA TRP A 325 -3.85 -15.11 18.26
C TRP A 325 -2.66 -14.51 18.99
N LYS A 326 -1.60 -14.15 18.25
CA LYS A 326 -0.40 -13.51 18.82
C LYS A 326 -0.74 -12.25 19.62
N PHE A 327 -1.62 -11.42 19.08
CA PHE A 327 -1.98 -10.13 19.67
C PHE A 327 -2.90 -10.26 20.89
N HIS A 328 -3.98 -11.06 20.79
CA HIS A 328 -5.02 -11.11 21.81
C HIS A 328 -4.80 -12.20 22.86
N VAL A 329 -4.18 -13.34 22.51
CA VAL A 329 -3.98 -14.47 23.42
C VAL A 329 -2.54 -14.48 23.97
N GLU A 330 -1.53 -14.33 23.12
CA GLU A 330 -0.13 -14.29 23.55
C GLU A 330 0.32 -12.88 23.98
N CYS A 331 -0.55 -11.87 23.90
CA CYS A 331 -0.28 -10.47 24.26
C CYS A 331 0.94 -9.85 23.54
N LYS A 332 1.33 -10.37 22.38
CA LYS A 332 2.42 -9.86 21.55
C LYS A 332 1.95 -8.66 20.71
N ARG A 333 2.02 -7.48 21.31
CA ARG A 333 1.47 -6.24 20.73
C ARG A 333 2.48 -5.40 19.97
N ARG A 334 3.78 -5.79 19.95
CA ARG A 334 4.85 -5.12 19.20
C ARG A 334 5.46 -6.07 18.20
N PHE A 335 5.91 -5.53 17.06
CA PHE A 335 6.52 -6.34 16.00
C PHE A 335 7.77 -7.10 16.51
N SER A 336 8.59 -6.45 17.36
CA SER A 336 9.78 -7.06 17.96
C SER A 336 9.51 -8.31 18.80
N LEU A 337 8.26 -8.51 19.24
CA LEU A 337 7.84 -9.70 20.00
C LEU A 337 7.35 -10.85 19.11
N LEU A 338 7.20 -10.59 17.80
CA LEU A 338 6.80 -11.62 16.85
C LEU A 338 8.02 -12.40 16.36
N SER A 339 7.95 -13.72 16.39
CA SER A 339 8.96 -14.59 15.77
C SER A 339 8.69 -14.67 14.27
N MET A 340 9.27 -13.75 13.51
CA MET A 340 9.30 -13.87 12.06
C MET A 340 10.38 -14.88 11.69
N ARG A 341 10.01 -15.93 10.94
CA ARG A 341 11.00 -16.82 10.33
C ARG A 341 11.76 -15.97 9.31
N GLY A 342 12.90 -15.45 9.72
CA GLY A 342 13.78 -14.58 8.94
C GLY A 342 14.75 -15.33 8.11
#